data_bd3e9a33ee8e378f69831a694bd73cbe
#
_entry.id   bd3e9a33ee8e378f69831a694bd73cbe
#
_cell.length_a   1.000
_cell.length_b   1.000
_cell.length_c   1.000
_cell.angle_alpha   90.00
_cell.angle_beta   90.00
_cell.angle_gamma   90.00
#
_symmetry.space_group_name_H-M   'P 1'
#
loop_
_entity.id
_entity.type
_entity.pdbx_description
1 polymer ?
#
loop_
_entity_poly.entity_id
_entity_poly.type
_entity_poly.pdbx_seq_one_letter_code
_entity_poly.pdbx_strand_id
1 'polypeptide(L)'
;MKSIIKFAVSNPVTICMLVLAILLLGKISYDQLAVDLLPDLNNPRLFIELKAGERPPEEIEKQFVKNMESMAIRQSDVIQVSSVIRAGSARITVEYTWKKDMDEAFLDLQKAMNPFAQNKDITELKITQHDPNQSPVVLIGLSHRSITDMAELRKVAESYIRNELISLEGVADVTLSGDEVSTLMIRTDPYKLDAFKLTINDLSSKIEANNQSVSGGRVSELGLQYLVKSSSLFATESDFENLIVGYKPVAAEATASGTSGAVSTSSMDKAPIFLREVATVSFENDRPENIVRINGKRSIGLSVYKEMRFNTVKVVDGVIRRLAVIEQALPGLSLIHI
;
A
#
# COMPACT_ATOMS: atom_id res chain seq x y z
N MET A 1 15.47 -3.05 -64.09
CA MET A 1 14.48 -4.16 -63.94
C MET A 1 14.87 -5.41 -64.66
N LYS A 2 15.30 -5.40 -65.94
CA LYS A 2 15.70 -6.63 -66.68
C LYS A 2 16.85 -7.42 -66.03
N SER A 3 17.79 -6.77 -65.30
CA SER A 3 18.92 -7.41 -64.61
C SER A 3 18.49 -8.27 -63.41
N ILE A 4 17.51 -7.80 -62.62
CA ILE A 4 17.00 -8.50 -61.42
C ILE A 4 16.22 -9.75 -61.84
N ILE A 5 15.40 -9.65 -62.88
CA ILE A 5 14.65 -10.79 -63.41
C ILE A 5 15.60 -11.87 -63.97
N LYS A 6 16.65 -11.44 -64.69
CA LYS A 6 17.66 -12.37 -65.25
C LYS A 6 18.43 -13.08 -64.12
N PHE A 7 18.78 -12.34 -63.04
CA PHE A 7 19.43 -12.91 -61.87
C PHE A 7 18.52 -13.92 -61.16
N ALA A 8 17.25 -13.60 -61.00
CA ALA A 8 16.25 -14.44 -60.34
C ALA A 8 16.06 -15.78 -61.09
N VAL A 9 16.04 -15.75 -62.43
CA VAL A 9 15.89 -16.94 -63.25
C VAL A 9 17.18 -17.77 -63.28
N SER A 10 18.36 -17.13 -63.25
CA SER A 10 19.66 -17.82 -63.26
C SER A 10 20.04 -18.47 -61.94
N ASN A 11 19.47 -17.99 -60.79
CA ASN A 11 19.81 -18.50 -59.46
C ASN A 11 18.53 -18.89 -58.67
N PRO A 12 17.80 -19.94 -59.06
CA PRO A 12 16.52 -20.28 -58.43
C PRO A 12 16.64 -20.65 -56.95
N VAL A 13 17.75 -21.31 -56.56
CA VAL A 13 18.00 -21.70 -55.16
C VAL A 13 18.14 -20.47 -54.25
N THR A 14 18.87 -19.44 -54.72
CA THR A 14 19.06 -18.22 -53.96
C THR A 14 17.74 -17.45 -53.74
N ILE A 15 16.89 -17.42 -54.75
CA ILE A 15 15.57 -16.79 -54.64
C ILE A 15 14.65 -17.59 -53.72
N CYS A 16 14.68 -18.93 -53.81
CA CYS A 16 13.90 -19.78 -52.95
C CYS A 16 14.29 -19.59 -51.44
N MET A 17 15.61 -19.53 -51.18
CA MET A 17 16.12 -19.24 -49.83
C MET A 17 15.70 -17.85 -49.33
N LEU A 18 15.73 -16.83 -50.20
CA LEU A 18 15.32 -15.47 -49.84
C LEU A 18 13.83 -15.40 -49.53
N VAL A 19 12.99 -16.07 -50.34
CA VAL A 19 11.54 -16.15 -50.08
C VAL A 19 11.26 -16.86 -48.76
N LEU A 20 11.96 -17.96 -48.50
CA LEU A 20 11.83 -18.74 -47.28
C LEU A 20 12.26 -17.93 -46.05
N ALA A 21 13.35 -17.15 -46.18
CA ALA A 21 13.80 -16.24 -45.12
C ALA A 21 12.76 -15.13 -44.80
N ILE A 22 12.15 -14.54 -45.85
CA ILE A 22 11.09 -13.53 -45.67
C ILE A 22 9.86 -14.14 -45.02
N LEU A 23 9.44 -15.34 -45.40
CA LEU A 23 8.32 -16.04 -44.78
C LEU A 23 8.61 -16.38 -43.32
N LEU A 24 9.82 -16.80 -43.00
CA LEU A 24 10.23 -17.07 -41.62
C LEU A 24 10.25 -15.82 -40.76
N LEU A 25 10.84 -14.73 -41.25
CA LEU A 25 10.83 -13.45 -40.58
C LEU A 25 9.41 -12.91 -40.42
N GLY A 26 8.56 -13.04 -41.45
CA GLY A 26 7.15 -12.65 -41.41
C GLY A 26 6.38 -13.43 -40.34
N LYS A 27 6.62 -14.72 -40.19
CA LYS A 27 6.02 -15.55 -39.15
C LYS A 27 6.48 -15.13 -37.76
N ILE A 28 7.77 -14.95 -37.55
CA ILE A 28 8.31 -14.48 -36.26
C ILE A 28 7.73 -13.12 -35.90
N SER A 29 7.66 -12.20 -36.86
CA SER A 29 7.08 -10.86 -36.64
C SER A 29 5.59 -10.93 -36.31
N TYR A 30 4.85 -11.82 -36.96
CA TYR A 30 3.44 -12.06 -36.69
C TYR A 30 3.20 -12.60 -35.27
N ASP A 31 4.01 -13.56 -34.84
CA ASP A 31 3.92 -14.17 -33.50
C ASP A 31 4.31 -13.17 -32.38
N GLN A 32 5.04 -12.10 -32.73
CA GLN A 32 5.41 -11.02 -31.82
C GLN A 32 4.43 -9.83 -31.82
N LEU A 33 3.44 -9.82 -32.74
CA LEU A 33 2.44 -8.74 -32.72
C LEU A 33 1.65 -8.79 -31.41
N ALA A 34 1.63 -7.66 -30.73
CA ALA A 34 0.78 -7.49 -29.56
C ALA A 34 -0.69 -7.43 -30.00
N VAL A 35 -1.52 -8.32 -29.47
CA VAL A 35 -2.97 -8.30 -29.66
C VAL A 35 -3.58 -7.63 -28.43
N ASP A 36 -4.17 -6.45 -28.62
CA ASP A 36 -4.90 -5.76 -27.57
C ASP A 36 -6.30 -5.35 -28.08
N LEU A 37 -7.28 -5.30 -27.15
CA LEU A 37 -8.65 -4.92 -27.48
C LEU A 37 -8.78 -3.45 -27.88
N LEU A 38 -7.93 -2.60 -27.34
CA LEU A 38 -7.89 -1.16 -27.60
C LEU A 38 -6.46 -0.76 -28.01
N PRO A 39 -6.30 0.11 -29.01
CA PRO A 39 -4.99 0.67 -29.29
C PRO A 39 -4.47 1.37 -28.04
N ASP A 40 -3.20 1.10 -27.70
CA ASP A 40 -2.51 1.80 -26.61
C ASP A 40 -2.51 3.31 -26.91
N LEU A 41 -3.51 3.99 -26.41
CA LEU A 41 -3.45 5.43 -26.28
C LEU A 41 -2.48 5.69 -25.12
N ASN A 42 -1.19 5.70 -25.42
CA ASN A 42 -0.13 6.11 -24.50
C ASN A 42 -0.39 7.57 -24.11
N ASN A 43 -1.39 7.77 -23.28
CA ASN A 43 -1.64 9.08 -22.72
C ASN A 43 -0.59 9.29 -21.63
N PRO A 44 0.37 10.20 -21.79
CA PRO A 44 1.43 10.42 -20.83
C PRO A 44 0.87 11.06 -19.56
N ARG A 45 0.34 10.23 -18.67
CA ARG A 45 -0.31 10.65 -17.42
C ARG A 45 0.34 9.99 -16.22
N LEU A 46 0.45 10.78 -15.16
CA LEU A 46 0.75 10.29 -13.82
C LEU A 46 -0.43 10.57 -12.90
N PHE A 47 -0.68 9.65 -11.99
CA PHE A 47 -1.76 9.75 -11.02
C PHE A 47 -1.16 9.84 -9.62
N ILE A 48 -1.63 10.83 -8.85
CA ILE A 48 -1.29 11.00 -7.45
C ILE A 48 -2.54 10.64 -6.65
N GLU A 49 -2.46 9.63 -5.83
CA GLU A 49 -3.51 9.24 -4.90
C GLU A 49 -3.14 9.68 -3.50
N LEU A 50 -4.04 10.43 -2.88
CA LEU A 50 -3.91 10.98 -1.54
C LEU A 50 -5.00 10.43 -0.65
N LYS A 51 -4.64 9.91 0.53
CA LYS A 51 -5.57 9.64 1.63
C LYS A 51 -5.21 10.50 2.83
N ALA A 52 -6.17 11.21 3.38
CA ALA A 52 -5.98 12.19 4.45
C ALA A 52 -6.98 12.04 5.60
N GLY A 53 -7.32 10.80 5.95
CA GLY A 53 -8.30 10.48 6.99
C GLY A 53 -9.72 10.94 6.63
N GLU A 54 -10.65 10.87 7.57
CA GLU A 54 -12.04 11.27 7.35
C GLU A 54 -12.20 12.80 7.41
N ARG A 55 -11.95 13.47 6.30
CA ARG A 55 -12.08 14.92 6.15
C ARG A 55 -13.05 15.28 5.02
N PRO A 56 -13.77 16.41 5.14
CA PRO A 56 -14.60 16.92 4.04
C PRO A 56 -13.76 17.25 2.79
N PRO A 57 -14.32 17.10 1.58
CA PRO A 57 -13.61 17.38 0.32
C PRO A 57 -13.04 18.79 0.24
N GLU A 58 -13.77 19.79 0.75
CA GLU A 58 -13.36 21.21 0.71
C GLU A 58 -12.12 21.46 1.57
N GLU A 59 -11.97 20.72 2.68
CA GLU A 59 -10.80 20.81 3.54
C GLU A 59 -9.58 20.18 2.88
N ILE A 60 -9.74 19.00 2.29
CA ILE A 60 -8.68 18.31 1.54
C ILE A 60 -8.20 19.17 0.37
N GLU A 61 -9.14 19.78 -0.37
CA GLU A 61 -8.82 20.70 -1.46
C GLU A 61 -7.94 21.84 -0.99
N LYS A 62 -8.39 22.53 0.07
CA LYS A 62 -7.74 23.75 0.55
C LYS A 62 -6.38 23.49 1.20
N GLN A 63 -6.27 22.41 1.98
CA GLN A 63 -5.06 22.11 2.74
C GLN A 63 -3.97 21.45 1.89
N PHE A 64 -4.36 20.55 0.98
CA PHE A 64 -3.41 19.71 0.27
C PHE A 64 -3.47 19.88 -1.24
N VAL A 65 -4.64 19.67 -1.87
CA VAL A 65 -4.75 19.51 -3.33
C VAL A 65 -4.30 20.76 -4.07
N LYS A 66 -4.71 21.96 -3.66
CA LYS A 66 -4.30 23.22 -4.32
C LYS A 66 -2.79 23.42 -4.36
N ASN A 67 -2.11 23.05 -3.28
CA ASN A 67 -0.66 23.16 -3.21
C ASN A 67 0.03 22.10 -4.08
N MET A 68 -0.51 20.87 -4.07
CA MET A 68 0.00 19.77 -4.90
C MET A 68 -0.20 20.06 -6.38
N GLU A 69 -1.38 20.56 -6.80
CA GLU A 69 -1.64 21.00 -8.17
C GLU A 69 -0.68 22.10 -8.62
N SER A 70 -0.46 23.09 -7.72
CA SER A 70 0.47 24.20 -8.00
C SER A 70 1.91 23.73 -8.17
N MET A 71 2.32 22.67 -7.50
CA MET A 71 3.64 22.06 -7.68
C MET A 71 3.69 21.18 -8.92
N ALA A 72 2.63 20.43 -9.19
CA ALA A 72 2.55 19.57 -10.36
C ALA A 72 2.56 20.37 -11.68
N ILE A 73 1.81 21.47 -11.77
CA ILE A 73 1.74 22.28 -12.99
C ILE A 73 3.07 22.99 -13.33
N ARG A 74 3.97 23.13 -12.36
CA ARG A 74 5.30 23.72 -12.56
C ARG A 74 6.33 22.74 -13.11
N GLN A 75 6.00 21.45 -13.16
CA GLN A 75 6.90 20.46 -13.75
C GLN A 75 7.05 20.70 -15.26
N SER A 76 8.20 20.29 -15.78
CA SER A 76 8.48 20.41 -17.21
C SER A 76 7.51 19.54 -18.03
N ASP A 77 7.07 20.09 -19.15
CA ASP A 77 6.23 19.39 -20.13
C ASP A 77 4.84 18.96 -19.65
N VAL A 78 4.35 19.53 -18.54
CA VAL A 78 2.96 19.34 -18.08
C VAL A 78 2.02 20.18 -18.94
N ILE A 79 0.98 19.54 -19.45
CA ILE A 79 -0.07 20.18 -20.25
C ILE A 79 -1.24 20.57 -19.37
N GLN A 80 -1.68 19.66 -18.52
CA GLN A 80 -2.86 19.84 -17.69
C GLN A 80 -2.72 19.09 -16.37
N VAL A 81 -3.31 19.67 -15.32
CA VAL A 81 -3.52 19.01 -14.03
C VAL A 81 -5.00 19.07 -13.70
N SER A 82 -5.58 17.96 -13.33
CA SER A 82 -6.98 17.85 -12.91
C SER A 82 -7.07 16.99 -11.65
N SER A 83 -8.02 17.30 -10.78
CA SER A 83 -8.23 16.56 -9.53
C SER A 83 -9.67 16.17 -9.31
N VAL A 84 -9.84 15.01 -8.68
CA VAL A 84 -11.13 14.50 -8.19
C VAL A 84 -10.99 14.28 -6.70
N ILE A 85 -11.79 15.00 -5.91
CA ILE A 85 -11.72 15.00 -4.46
C ILE A 85 -12.97 14.35 -3.91
N ARG A 86 -12.79 13.46 -2.93
CA ARG A 86 -13.86 12.79 -2.19
C ARG A 86 -13.61 12.95 -0.69
N ALA A 87 -14.58 12.58 0.12
CA ALA A 87 -14.36 12.53 1.56
C ALA A 87 -13.19 11.56 1.87
N GLY A 88 -12.20 12.06 2.61
CA GLY A 88 -11.03 11.29 3.01
C GLY A 88 -9.96 11.06 1.95
N SER A 89 -10.20 11.36 0.66
CA SER A 89 -9.26 11.04 -0.42
C SER A 89 -9.30 12.04 -1.58
N ALA A 90 -8.18 12.15 -2.29
CA ALA A 90 -8.11 12.89 -3.54
C ALA A 90 -7.26 12.15 -4.57
N ARG A 91 -7.61 12.30 -5.85
CA ARG A 91 -6.82 11.83 -6.98
C ARG A 91 -6.49 13.02 -7.86
N ILE A 92 -5.22 13.23 -8.13
CA ILE A 92 -4.72 14.27 -9.01
C ILE A 92 -4.11 13.60 -10.22
N THR A 93 -4.58 13.99 -11.42
CA THR A 93 -4.09 13.48 -12.70
C THR A 93 -3.23 14.58 -13.33
N VAL A 94 -2.00 14.24 -13.66
CA VAL A 94 -1.03 15.13 -14.31
C VAL A 94 -0.79 14.62 -15.72
N GLU A 95 -1.15 15.41 -16.73
CA GLU A 95 -0.95 15.10 -18.15
C GLU A 95 0.31 15.78 -18.67
N TYR A 96 1.15 15.00 -19.35
CA TYR A 96 2.40 15.47 -19.96
C TYR A 96 2.32 15.50 -21.48
N THR A 97 3.30 16.15 -22.11
CA THR A 97 3.45 16.10 -23.56
C THR A 97 3.89 14.72 -24.01
N TRP A 98 3.52 14.32 -25.22
CA TRP A 98 3.89 13.02 -25.83
C TRP A 98 5.39 12.76 -25.97
N LYS A 99 6.21 13.81 -25.83
CA LYS A 99 7.67 13.74 -25.97
C LYS A 99 8.38 13.52 -24.64
N LYS A 100 7.68 13.70 -23.51
CA LYS A 100 8.29 13.56 -22.18
C LYS A 100 8.58 12.09 -21.87
N ASP A 101 9.76 11.83 -21.35
CA ASP A 101 10.10 10.54 -20.73
C ASP A 101 9.32 10.39 -19.44
N MET A 102 8.50 9.35 -19.37
CA MET A 102 7.58 9.14 -18.25
C MET A 102 8.31 8.66 -16.98
N ASP A 103 9.45 8.00 -17.11
CA ASP A 103 10.26 7.59 -15.95
C ASP A 103 10.94 8.81 -15.31
N GLU A 104 11.44 9.74 -16.13
CA GLU A 104 11.94 11.02 -15.66
C GLU A 104 10.82 11.86 -15.02
N ALA A 105 9.65 11.94 -15.67
CA ALA A 105 8.49 12.67 -15.15
C ALA A 105 8.03 12.11 -13.79
N PHE A 106 8.03 10.79 -13.63
CA PHE A 106 7.69 10.12 -12.37
C PHE A 106 8.65 10.51 -11.24
N LEU A 107 9.97 10.48 -11.50
CA LEU A 107 10.98 10.86 -10.53
C LEU A 107 10.88 12.34 -10.14
N ASP A 108 10.65 13.22 -11.10
CA ASP A 108 10.52 14.66 -10.86
C ASP A 108 9.24 14.94 -10.04
N LEU A 109 8.13 14.32 -10.39
CA LEU A 109 6.88 14.45 -9.65
C LEU A 109 7.02 13.88 -8.23
N GLN A 110 7.69 12.75 -8.06
CA GLN A 110 7.95 12.16 -6.75
C GLN A 110 8.77 13.11 -5.86
N LYS A 111 9.82 13.73 -6.40
CA LYS A 111 10.61 14.74 -5.67
C LYS A 111 9.75 15.94 -5.27
N ALA A 112 8.89 16.42 -6.17
CA ALA A 112 8.00 17.54 -5.89
C ALA A 112 6.95 17.23 -4.81
N MET A 113 6.48 15.98 -4.75
CA MET A 113 5.45 15.55 -3.80
C MET A 113 6.03 15.09 -2.44
N ASN A 114 7.33 14.88 -2.34
CA ASN A 114 8.00 14.39 -1.13
C ASN A 114 7.70 15.21 0.15
N PRO A 115 7.60 16.56 0.12
CA PRO A 115 7.21 17.34 1.29
C PRO A 115 5.83 16.98 1.85
N PHE A 116 4.90 16.57 0.98
CA PHE A 116 3.57 16.15 1.41
C PHE A 116 3.56 14.74 1.99
N ALA A 117 4.41 13.85 1.48
CA ALA A 117 4.55 12.48 2.01
C ALA A 117 5.03 12.45 3.46
N GLN A 118 5.69 13.51 3.93
CA GLN A 118 6.16 13.64 5.32
C GLN A 118 5.14 14.31 6.25
N ASN A 119 3.99 14.74 5.72
CA ASN A 119 2.95 15.39 6.51
C ASN A 119 2.19 14.33 7.32
N LYS A 120 2.09 14.52 8.63
CA LYS A 120 1.38 13.61 9.55
C LYS A 120 -0.12 13.49 9.26
N ASP A 121 -0.71 14.49 8.61
CA ASP A 121 -2.12 14.52 8.25
C ASP A 121 -2.44 13.70 6.99
N ILE A 122 -1.41 13.26 6.26
CA ILE A 122 -1.53 12.43 5.08
C ILE A 122 -1.23 10.99 5.48
N THR A 123 -2.24 10.13 5.38
CA THR A 123 -2.12 8.73 5.73
C THR A 123 -1.41 7.94 4.64
N GLU A 124 -1.67 8.27 3.38
CA GLU A 124 -1.06 7.61 2.23
C GLU A 124 -0.92 8.59 1.07
N LEU A 125 0.24 8.61 0.45
CA LEU A 125 0.51 9.33 -0.79
C LEU A 125 1.20 8.39 -1.77
N LYS A 126 0.50 8.01 -2.82
CA LYS A 126 0.99 7.09 -3.85
C LYS A 126 1.01 7.78 -5.21
N ILE A 127 2.09 7.64 -5.95
CA ILE A 127 2.19 8.10 -7.34
C ILE A 127 2.26 6.87 -8.22
N THR A 128 1.42 6.82 -9.25
CA THR A 128 1.36 5.70 -10.18
C THR A 128 1.33 6.19 -11.62
N GLN A 129 1.97 5.45 -12.51
CA GLN A 129 1.90 5.65 -13.95
C GLN A 129 0.74 4.86 -14.56
N HIS A 130 0.26 3.86 -13.83
CA HIS A 130 -0.87 3.04 -14.23
C HIS A 130 -2.19 3.81 -14.03
N ASP A 131 -3.08 3.83 -15.04
CA ASP A 131 -4.42 4.40 -14.90
C ASP A 131 -5.25 3.53 -13.96
N PRO A 132 -5.61 4.04 -12.76
CA PRO A 132 -6.42 3.26 -11.81
C PRO A 132 -7.85 3.01 -12.29
N ASN A 133 -8.28 3.63 -13.39
CA ASN A 133 -9.56 3.32 -14.04
C ASN A 133 -9.44 2.25 -15.14
N GLN A 134 -8.22 1.78 -15.43
CA GLN A 134 -8.01 0.70 -16.40
C GLN A 134 -8.68 -0.58 -15.89
N SER A 135 -9.35 -1.29 -16.79
CA SER A 135 -9.95 -2.58 -16.44
C SER A 135 -8.88 -3.64 -16.19
N PRO A 136 -9.02 -4.45 -15.13
CA PRO A 136 -8.11 -5.57 -14.90
C PRO A 136 -8.20 -6.57 -16.05
N VAL A 137 -7.08 -7.20 -16.38
CA VAL A 137 -7.02 -8.23 -17.44
C VAL A 137 -7.43 -9.61 -16.94
N VAL A 138 -7.29 -9.86 -15.63
CA VAL A 138 -7.74 -11.08 -14.96
C VAL A 138 -8.32 -10.72 -13.60
N LEU A 139 -9.49 -11.28 -13.29
CA LEU A 139 -10.06 -11.27 -11.95
C LEU A 139 -9.90 -12.66 -11.34
N ILE A 140 -9.33 -12.73 -10.15
CA ILE A 140 -9.08 -13.98 -9.44
C ILE A 140 -9.83 -13.94 -8.13
N GLY A 141 -10.60 -14.98 -7.85
CA GLY A 141 -11.21 -15.18 -6.55
C GLY A 141 -10.44 -16.19 -5.74
N LEU A 142 -10.08 -15.81 -4.53
CA LEU A 142 -9.35 -16.61 -3.58
C LEU A 142 -10.24 -17.07 -2.45
N SER A 143 -10.36 -18.37 -2.26
CA SER A 143 -11.01 -18.98 -1.10
C SER A 143 -10.17 -20.13 -0.55
N HIS A 144 -10.31 -20.42 0.73
CA HIS A 144 -9.60 -21.52 1.38
C HIS A 144 -10.61 -22.39 2.16
N ARG A 145 -10.36 -23.71 2.20
CA ARG A 145 -11.28 -24.66 2.86
C ARG A 145 -11.31 -24.55 4.37
N SER A 146 -10.17 -24.25 4.99
CA SER A 146 -10.00 -24.21 6.45
C SER A 146 -9.83 -22.81 7.01
N ILE A 147 -9.34 -21.84 6.21
CA ILE A 147 -9.17 -20.46 6.64
C ILE A 147 -10.49 -19.72 6.37
N THR A 148 -11.22 -19.42 7.44
CA THR A 148 -12.48 -18.65 7.38
C THR A 148 -12.28 -17.19 7.75
N ASP A 149 -11.17 -16.88 8.42
CA ASP A 149 -10.77 -15.51 8.74
C ASP A 149 -10.22 -14.79 7.49
N MET A 150 -10.87 -13.71 7.09
CA MET A 150 -10.49 -12.93 5.92
C MET A 150 -9.17 -12.17 6.13
N ALA A 151 -8.83 -11.79 7.37
CA ALA A 151 -7.56 -11.15 7.68
C ALA A 151 -6.37 -12.11 7.52
N GLU A 152 -6.53 -13.37 7.91
CA GLU A 152 -5.51 -14.39 7.70
C GLU A 152 -5.35 -14.74 6.22
N LEU A 153 -6.47 -14.91 5.52
CA LEU A 153 -6.47 -15.16 4.07
C LEU A 153 -5.83 -14.01 3.29
N ARG A 154 -6.05 -12.75 3.73
CA ARG A 154 -5.39 -11.57 3.19
C ARG A 154 -3.87 -11.65 3.31
N LYS A 155 -3.34 -12.04 4.47
CA LYS A 155 -1.89 -12.15 4.67
C LYS A 155 -1.27 -13.13 3.66
N VAL A 156 -1.93 -14.25 3.40
CA VAL A 156 -1.49 -15.22 2.38
C VAL A 156 -1.58 -14.61 0.97
N ALA A 157 -2.67 -13.94 0.66
CA ALA A 157 -2.87 -13.30 -0.64
C ALA A 157 -1.82 -12.22 -0.92
N GLU A 158 -1.52 -11.37 0.08
CA GLU A 158 -0.61 -10.23 -0.05
C GLU A 158 0.86 -10.66 -0.03
N SER A 159 1.25 -11.52 0.92
CA SER A 159 2.65 -11.89 1.10
C SER A 159 3.16 -12.89 0.09
N TYR A 160 2.31 -13.77 -0.42
CA TYR A 160 2.73 -14.84 -1.33
C TYR A 160 2.12 -14.65 -2.73
N ILE A 161 0.79 -14.68 -2.87
CA ILE A 161 0.14 -14.73 -4.18
C ILE A 161 0.39 -13.44 -4.97
N ARG A 162 0.20 -12.27 -4.34
CA ARG A 162 0.43 -10.97 -4.98
C ARG A 162 1.88 -10.85 -5.46
N ASN A 163 2.85 -11.20 -4.63
CA ASN A 163 4.27 -11.09 -4.98
C ASN A 163 4.66 -12.03 -6.13
N GLU A 164 4.12 -13.25 -6.14
CA GLU A 164 4.31 -14.20 -7.23
C GLU A 164 3.73 -13.70 -8.56
N LEU A 165 2.58 -13.04 -8.52
CA LEU A 165 1.92 -12.52 -9.72
C LEU A 165 2.59 -11.23 -10.22
N ILE A 166 3.02 -10.33 -9.34
CA ILE A 166 3.74 -9.09 -9.72
C ILE A 166 5.10 -9.41 -10.34
N SER A 167 5.73 -10.54 -9.95
CA SER A 167 7.02 -10.94 -10.52
C SER A 167 6.93 -11.42 -11.98
N LEU A 168 5.72 -11.60 -12.52
CA LEU A 168 5.51 -12.01 -13.90
C LEU A 168 5.73 -10.84 -14.85
N GLU A 169 6.43 -11.12 -15.95
CA GLU A 169 6.66 -10.14 -17.01
C GLU A 169 5.34 -9.65 -17.61
N GLY A 170 5.16 -8.32 -17.65
CA GLY A 170 3.97 -7.67 -18.18
C GLY A 170 2.83 -7.48 -17.18
N VAL A 171 3.00 -7.84 -15.91
CA VAL A 171 2.06 -7.50 -14.84
C VAL A 171 2.50 -6.19 -14.18
N ALA A 172 1.64 -5.16 -14.26
CA ALA A 172 1.91 -3.84 -13.69
C ALA A 172 1.59 -3.76 -12.20
N ASP A 173 0.43 -4.26 -11.80
CA ASP A 173 -0.01 -4.26 -10.40
C ASP A 173 -1.04 -5.37 -10.15
N VAL A 174 -1.17 -5.76 -8.89
CA VAL A 174 -2.19 -6.69 -8.41
C VAL A 174 -2.84 -6.09 -7.17
N THR A 175 -4.11 -5.73 -7.27
CA THR A 175 -4.88 -5.15 -6.17
C THR A 175 -5.77 -6.18 -5.50
N LEU A 176 -5.88 -6.10 -4.17
CA LEU A 176 -6.77 -6.95 -3.39
C LEU A 176 -8.10 -6.22 -3.14
N SER A 177 -9.18 -6.99 -3.04
CA SER A 177 -10.52 -6.50 -2.72
C SER A 177 -11.26 -7.51 -1.85
N GLY A 178 -12.12 -7.02 -0.95
CA GLY A 178 -12.89 -7.86 -0.05
C GLY A 178 -12.10 -8.39 1.16
N ASP A 179 -10.92 -7.84 1.35
CA ASP A 179 -10.02 -8.14 2.46
C ASP A 179 -10.44 -7.40 3.74
N GLU A 180 -10.05 -7.94 4.87
CA GLU A 180 -10.21 -7.34 6.18
C GLU A 180 -8.82 -7.10 6.78
N VAL A 181 -8.65 -5.93 7.37
CA VAL A 181 -7.42 -5.57 8.08
C VAL A 181 -7.67 -5.77 9.57
N SER A 182 -6.83 -6.58 10.21
CA SER A 182 -6.86 -6.69 11.66
C SER A 182 -6.23 -5.44 12.27
N THR A 183 -7.03 -4.67 12.99
CA THR A 183 -6.62 -3.44 13.66
C THR A 183 -6.75 -3.58 15.17
N LEU A 184 -5.88 -2.89 15.91
CA LEU A 184 -6.01 -2.80 17.36
C LEU A 184 -7.00 -1.68 17.70
N MET A 185 -8.16 -2.05 18.19
CA MET A 185 -9.20 -1.11 18.60
C MET A 185 -9.03 -0.76 20.07
N ILE A 186 -8.89 0.53 20.37
CA ILE A 186 -8.82 1.06 21.73
C ILE A 186 -10.11 1.84 21.99
N ARG A 187 -11.03 1.22 22.71
CA ARG A 187 -12.31 1.84 23.08
C ARG A 187 -12.18 2.50 24.44
N THR A 188 -12.16 3.82 24.43
CA THR A 188 -12.06 4.63 25.65
C THR A 188 -13.43 4.82 26.31
N ASP A 189 -13.45 4.84 27.65
CA ASP A 189 -14.62 5.19 28.43
C ASP A 189 -14.53 6.69 28.81
N PRO A 190 -15.42 7.55 28.27
CA PRO A 190 -15.38 8.98 28.53
C PRO A 190 -15.52 9.35 30.03
N TYR A 191 -16.29 8.57 30.78
CA TYR A 191 -16.49 8.82 32.21
C TYR A 191 -15.21 8.52 33.02
N LYS A 192 -14.49 7.47 32.64
CA LYS A 192 -13.22 7.13 33.27
C LYS A 192 -12.12 8.11 32.89
N LEU A 193 -12.09 8.57 31.62
CA LEU A 193 -11.15 9.61 31.20
C LEU A 193 -11.35 10.91 32.02
N ASP A 194 -12.60 11.36 32.18
CA ASP A 194 -12.92 12.55 32.98
C ASP A 194 -12.56 12.36 34.44
N ALA A 195 -12.86 11.22 35.03
CA ALA A 195 -12.50 10.89 36.43
C ALA A 195 -10.97 10.99 36.67
N PHE A 196 -10.14 10.62 35.70
CA PHE A 196 -8.69 10.73 35.78
C PHE A 196 -8.13 12.03 35.18
N LYS A 197 -9.00 12.93 34.71
CA LYS A 197 -8.64 14.21 34.03
C LYS A 197 -7.71 14.02 32.85
N LEU A 198 -7.94 12.96 32.07
CA LEU A 198 -7.22 12.64 30.86
C LEU A 198 -8.06 13.01 29.63
N THR A 199 -7.44 13.53 28.61
CA THR A 199 -8.07 13.77 27.30
C THR A 199 -7.71 12.66 26.30
N ILE A 200 -8.51 12.51 25.25
CA ILE A 200 -8.21 11.58 24.14
C ILE A 200 -6.86 11.94 23.50
N ASN A 201 -6.55 13.23 23.39
CA ASN A 201 -5.28 13.70 22.84
C ASN A 201 -4.08 13.29 23.70
N ASP A 202 -4.22 13.35 25.03
CA ASP A 202 -3.18 12.89 25.95
C ASP A 202 -2.93 11.39 25.78
N LEU A 203 -4.02 10.62 25.62
CA LEU A 203 -3.95 9.19 25.39
C LEU A 203 -3.24 8.86 24.07
N SER A 204 -3.66 9.50 22.98
CA SER A 204 -3.05 9.33 21.66
C SER A 204 -1.56 9.67 21.69
N SER A 205 -1.20 10.79 22.28
CA SER A 205 0.21 11.23 22.39
C SER A 205 1.06 10.26 23.22
N LYS A 206 0.48 9.68 24.27
CA LYS A 206 1.18 8.68 25.09
C LYS A 206 1.38 7.36 24.36
N ILE A 207 0.38 6.90 23.63
CA ILE A 207 0.49 5.70 22.79
C ILE A 207 1.56 5.89 21.72
N GLU A 208 1.51 7.02 21.00
CA GLU A 208 2.49 7.35 19.95
C GLU A 208 3.91 7.44 20.51
N ALA A 209 4.10 8.11 21.65
CA ALA A 209 5.41 8.28 22.29
C ALA A 209 6.02 6.97 22.79
N ASN A 210 5.21 5.99 23.19
CA ASN A 210 5.68 4.73 23.73
C ASN A 210 5.74 3.61 22.68
N ASN A 211 5.12 3.78 21.51
CA ASN A 211 5.16 2.81 20.41
C ASN A 211 6.20 3.21 19.36
N GLN A 212 7.45 3.36 19.78
CA GLN A 212 8.55 3.80 18.92
C GLN A 212 9.77 2.92 19.08
N SER A 213 10.54 2.79 17.99
CA SER A 213 11.87 2.21 18.02
C SER A 213 12.91 3.32 17.99
N VAL A 214 13.66 3.48 19.06
CA VAL A 214 14.66 4.55 19.19
C VAL A 214 16.06 3.95 19.08
N SER A 215 16.92 4.57 18.25
CA SER A 215 18.32 4.20 18.19
C SER A 215 19.07 4.82 19.39
N GLY A 216 19.65 3.98 20.24
CA GLY A 216 20.47 4.39 21.39
C GLY A 216 21.91 4.77 21.04
N GLY A 217 22.22 4.84 19.73
CA GLY A 217 23.58 5.17 19.27
C GLY A 217 24.49 3.94 19.13
N ARG A 218 25.81 4.18 19.13
CA ARG A 218 26.83 3.14 19.00
C ARG A 218 27.72 3.13 20.21
N VAL A 219 27.98 1.96 20.75
CA VAL A 219 28.94 1.72 21.81
C VAL A 219 30.15 0.98 21.20
N SER A 220 31.35 1.50 21.39
CA SER A 220 32.59 0.86 20.94
C SER A 220 33.28 0.22 22.13
N GLU A 221 33.46 -1.09 22.12
CA GLU A 221 34.15 -1.84 23.14
C GLU A 221 35.07 -2.89 22.50
N LEU A 222 36.32 -2.95 22.92
CA LEU A 222 37.34 -3.90 22.44
C LEU A 222 37.51 -3.93 20.90
N GLY A 223 37.35 -2.77 20.22
CA GLY A 223 37.47 -2.69 18.76
C GLY A 223 36.22 -3.12 17.99
N LEU A 224 35.15 -3.53 18.67
CA LEU A 224 33.86 -3.85 18.09
C LEU A 224 32.87 -2.70 18.31
N GLN A 225 32.08 -2.40 17.31
CA GLN A 225 31.00 -1.41 17.42
C GLN A 225 29.67 -2.11 17.57
N TYR A 226 28.99 -1.84 18.67
CA TYR A 226 27.63 -2.33 18.95
C TYR A 226 26.63 -1.21 18.66
N LEU A 227 25.61 -1.51 17.85
CA LEU A 227 24.46 -0.63 17.66
C LEU A 227 23.46 -0.92 18.78
N VAL A 228 23.21 0.06 19.63
CA VAL A 228 22.20 -0.03 20.68
C VAL A 228 20.86 0.40 20.09
N LYS A 229 19.90 -0.51 20.05
CA LYS A 229 18.53 -0.25 19.61
C LYS A 229 17.58 -0.53 20.76
N SER A 230 16.84 0.46 21.20
CA SER A 230 15.67 0.28 22.08
C SER A 230 14.42 0.15 21.24
N SER A 231 13.74 -0.98 21.33
CA SER A 231 12.49 -1.22 20.65
C SER A 231 11.37 -1.35 21.69
N SER A 232 10.48 -0.37 21.71
CA SER A 232 9.28 -0.35 22.56
C SER A 232 8.03 -0.56 21.71
N LEU A 233 8.15 -1.38 20.63
CA LEU A 233 7.00 -1.71 19.81
C LEU A 233 6.10 -2.69 20.54
N PHE A 234 4.86 -2.32 20.72
CA PHE A 234 3.83 -3.18 21.29
C PHE A 234 3.41 -4.23 20.26
N ALA A 235 3.37 -5.49 20.65
CA ALA A 235 3.00 -6.60 19.77
C ALA A 235 1.71 -7.31 20.22
N THR A 236 1.38 -7.24 21.50
CA THR A 236 0.24 -7.94 22.10
C THR A 236 -0.74 -6.99 22.76
N GLU A 237 -1.99 -7.42 22.94
CA GLU A 237 -3.01 -6.64 23.68
C GLU A 237 -2.53 -6.27 25.07
N SER A 238 -1.86 -7.21 25.75
CA SER A 238 -1.34 -7.02 27.12
C SER A 238 -0.26 -5.93 27.19
N ASP A 239 0.51 -5.71 26.12
CA ASP A 239 1.51 -4.64 26.09
C ASP A 239 0.83 -3.27 26.13
N PHE A 240 -0.28 -3.13 25.37
CA PHE A 240 -1.07 -1.90 25.37
C PHE A 240 -1.84 -1.73 26.67
N GLU A 241 -2.45 -2.78 27.22
CA GLU A 241 -3.19 -2.70 28.47
C GLU A 241 -2.33 -2.22 29.65
N ASN A 242 -1.06 -2.62 29.67
CA ASN A 242 -0.11 -2.23 30.72
C ASN A 242 0.60 -0.89 30.46
N LEU A 243 0.24 -0.17 29.39
CA LEU A 243 0.78 1.14 29.12
C LEU A 243 0.36 2.16 30.19
N ILE A 244 1.32 2.88 30.77
CA ILE A 244 1.05 3.96 31.70
C ILE A 244 0.63 5.21 30.95
N VAL A 245 -0.62 5.62 31.09
CA VAL A 245 -1.20 6.79 30.42
C VAL A 245 -1.21 8.03 31.28
N GLY A 246 -1.10 7.87 32.60
CA GLY A 246 -1.09 8.99 33.56
C GLY A 246 -0.65 8.56 34.94
N TYR A 247 -0.75 9.50 35.87
CA TYR A 247 -0.48 9.28 37.27
C TYR A 247 -1.55 9.95 38.14
N LYS A 248 -2.07 9.22 39.11
CA LYS A 248 -2.99 9.78 40.11
C LYS A 248 -2.28 10.06 41.43
N PRO A 249 -2.58 11.15 42.11
CA PRO A 249 -2.05 11.37 43.48
C PRO A 249 -2.59 10.27 44.41
N VAL A 250 -1.72 9.60 45.12
CA VAL A 250 -2.11 8.70 46.19
C VAL A 250 -2.47 9.60 47.39
N ALA A 251 -3.71 9.55 47.84
CA ALA A 251 -4.07 10.17 49.10
C ALA A 251 -3.26 9.47 50.21
N ALA A 252 -2.32 10.14 50.82
CA ALA A 252 -1.67 9.64 52.04
C ALA A 252 -2.76 9.39 53.07
N GLU A 253 -3.00 8.13 53.43
CA GLU A 253 -3.78 7.83 54.62
C GLU A 253 -3.11 8.55 55.80
N ALA A 254 -3.80 9.55 56.34
CA ALA A 254 -3.34 10.26 57.51
C ALA A 254 -3.35 9.30 58.71
N THR A 255 -2.25 8.59 58.92
CA THR A 255 -1.97 7.97 60.21
C THR A 255 -1.76 9.12 61.17
N ALA A 256 -2.85 9.40 61.93
CA ALA A 256 -2.84 10.32 63.05
C ALA A 256 -1.92 9.71 64.16
N SER A 257 -0.65 10.03 64.15
CA SER A 257 0.23 9.88 65.27
C SER A 257 0.97 11.20 65.47
N GLY A 258 0.50 11.93 66.46
CA GLY A 258 1.06 13.22 66.82
C GLY A 258 2.53 13.09 67.24
N THR A 259 3.39 13.90 66.63
CA THR A 259 4.55 14.53 67.23
C THR A 259 5.05 15.62 66.29
N SER A 260 5.16 16.81 66.87
CA SER A 260 5.62 18.05 66.20
C SER A 260 7.02 17.93 65.62
N GLY A 261 7.22 18.44 64.37
CA GLY A 261 8.49 19.01 63.95
C GLY A 261 9.29 18.15 62.98
N ALA A 262 8.95 18.24 61.69
CA ALA A 262 9.89 18.30 60.57
C ALA A 262 9.07 18.48 59.29
N VAL A 263 9.31 19.53 58.53
CA VAL A 263 8.78 19.71 57.17
C VAL A 263 9.46 18.66 56.29
N SER A 264 8.89 17.47 56.28
CA SER A 264 9.24 16.48 55.29
C SER A 264 8.49 16.88 53.99
N THR A 265 9.22 17.32 52.97
CA THR A 265 8.74 17.33 51.61
C THR A 265 8.41 15.87 51.23
N SER A 266 7.18 15.46 51.54
CA SER A 266 6.65 14.19 51.11
C SER A 266 6.61 14.22 49.57
N SER A 267 7.48 13.43 48.96
CA SER A 267 7.30 13.01 47.58
C SER A 267 5.87 12.46 47.48
N MET A 268 4.97 13.17 46.81
CA MET A 268 3.63 12.64 46.53
C MET A 268 3.84 11.34 45.75
N ASP A 269 3.60 10.21 46.41
CA ASP A 269 3.55 8.93 45.77
C ASP A 269 2.45 9.00 44.70
N LYS A 270 2.86 8.98 43.44
CA LYS A 270 1.95 9.00 42.30
C LYS A 270 1.74 7.56 41.84
N ALA A 271 0.53 7.05 41.94
CA ALA A 271 0.17 5.76 41.41
C ALA A 271 0.00 5.83 39.89
N PRO A 272 0.59 4.93 39.10
CA PRO A 272 0.40 4.88 37.67
C PRO A 272 -1.05 4.53 37.31
N ILE A 273 -1.57 5.16 36.26
CA ILE A 273 -2.85 4.83 35.65
C ILE A 273 -2.53 4.05 34.37
N PHE A 274 -3.01 2.81 34.32
CA PHE A 274 -2.82 1.95 33.15
C PHE A 274 -3.92 2.14 32.12
N LEU A 275 -3.61 1.87 30.83
CA LEU A 275 -4.58 2.00 29.75
C LEU A 275 -5.84 1.13 29.99
N ARG A 276 -5.69 -0.08 30.54
CA ARG A 276 -6.80 -0.97 30.91
C ARG A 276 -7.79 -0.36 31.92
N GLU A 277 -7.38 0.67 32.69
CA GLU A 277 -8.27 1.34 33.63
C GLU A 277 -9.22 2.31 32.94
N VAL A 278 -8.83 2.87 31.79
CA VAL A 278 -9.56 3.92 31.06
C VAL A 278 -10.08 3.49 29.69
N ALA A 279 -9.57 2.37 29.15
CA ALA A 279 -9.96 1.85 27.84
C ALA A 279 -9.98 0.33 27.81
N THR A 280 -10.70 -0.22 26.84
CA THR A 280 -10.66 -1.65 26.49
C THR A 280 -9.89 -1.77 25.19
N VAL A 281 -8.93 -2.68 25.18
CA VAL A 281 -8.07 -2.98 24.03
C VAL A 281 -8.48 -4.34 23.45
N SER A 282 -8.71 -4.41 22.14
CA SER A 282 -9.04 -5.66 21.45
C SER A 282 -8.54 -5.62 20.00
N PHE A 283 -8.10 -6.78 19.48
CA PHE A 283 -7.91 -6.92 18.05
C PHE A 283 -9.27 -7.18 17.39
N GLU A 284 -9.64 -6.32 16.46
CA GLU A 284 -10.86 -6.44 15.68
C GLU A 284 -10.52 -6.32 14.19
N ASN A 285 -11.25 -7.04 13.36
CA ASN A 285 -11.15 -6.85 11.93
C ASN A 285 -11.93 -5.59 11.56
N ASP A 286 -11.27 -4.69 10.84
CA ASP A 286 -11.90 -3.48 10.33
C ASP A 286 -13.02 -3.85 9.35
N ARG A 287 -14.01 -2.98 9.20
CA ARG A 287 -15.10 -3.21 8.27
C ARG A 287 -14.57 -3.14 6.84
N PRO A 288 -14.78 -4.20 6.03
CA PRO A 288 -14.28 -4.20 4.67
C PRO A 288 -14.99 -3.12 3.85
N GLU A 289 -14.24 -2.34 3.10
CA GLU A 289 -14.79 -1.36 2.15
C GLU A 289 -15.60 -2.05 1.06
N ASN A 290 -15.19 -3.24 0.64
CA ASN A 290 -15.82 -4.04 -0.40
C ASN A 290 -15.99 -5.48 0.06
N ILE A 291 -17.06 -6.12 -0.36
CA ILE A 291 -17.32 -7.54 -0.07
C ILE A 291 -17.31 -8.33 -1.37
N VAL A 292 -16.38 -9.25 -1.48
CA VAL A 292 -16.30 -10.20 -2.59
C VAL A 292 -16.92 -11.54 -2.18
N ARG A 293 -17.78 -12.08 -3.03
CA ARG A 293 -18.38 -13.41 -2.82
C ARG A 293 -18.28 -14.23 -4.09
N ILE A 294 -17.85 -15.47 -3.93
CA ILE A 294 -17.78 -16.45 -5.00
C ILE A 294 -18.59 -17.67 -4.57
N ASN A 295 -19.57 -18.04 -5.39
CA ASN A 295 -20.50 -19.14 -5.07
C ASN A 295 -21.18 -18.96 -3.69
N GLY A 296 -21.52 -17.72 -3.32
CA GLY A 296 -22.16 -17.37 -2.06
C GLY A 296 -21.24 -17.31 -0.84
N LYS A 297 -19.98 -17.75 -0.94
CA LYS A 297 -18.98 -17.69 0.14
C LYS A 297 -18.15 -16.41 0.07
N ARG A 298 -17.80 -15.86 1.22
CA ARG A 298 -16.84 -14.74 1.29
C ARG A 298 -15.48 -15.19 0.75
N SER A 299 -14.89 -14.33 -0.04
CA SER A 299 -13.64 -14.60 -0.74
C SER A 299 -12.85 -13.29 -0.89
N ILE A 300 -11.56 -13.40 -1.14
CA ILE A 300 -10.74 -12.25 -1.51
C ILE A 300 -10.66 -12.20 -3.04
N GLY A 301 -10.90 -11.03 -3.61
CA GLY A 301 -10.69 -10.75 -5.02
C GLY A 301 -9.29 -10.22 -5.26
N LEU A 302 -8.61 -10.71 -6.29
CA LEU A 302 -7.39 -10.11 -6.81
C LEU A 302 -7.65 -9.66 -8.23
N SER A 303 -7.36 -8.40 -8.50
CA SER A 303 -7.45 -7.78 -9.82
C SER A 303 -6.05 -7.58 -10.37
N VAL A 304 -5.75 -8.25 -11.49
CA VAL A 304 -4.44 -8.18 -12.14
C VAL A 304 -4.49 -7.15 -13.26
N TYR A 305 -3.55 -6.23 -13.24
CA TYR A 305 -3.39 -5.18 -14.25
C TYR A 305 -2.12 -5.42 -15.05
N LYS A 306 -2.22 -5.26 -16.36
CA LYS A 306 -1.07 -5.43 -17.25
C LYS A 306 -0.27 -4.12 -17.40
N GLU A 307 1.00 -4.25 -17.70
CA GLU A 307 1.80 -3.13 -18.19
C GLU A 307 1.36 -2.70 -19.60
N MET A 308 1.45 -1.41 -19.87
CA MET A 308 1.29 -0.90 -21.23
C MET A 308 2.33 -1.56 -22.15
N ARG A 309 1.98 -1.80 -23.42
CA ARG A 309 2.81 -2.46 -24.44
C ARG A 309 2.94 -3.97 -24.33
N PHE A 310 2.49 -4.61 -23.25
CA PHE A 310 2.49 -6.07 -23.18
C PHE A 310 1.23 -6.67 -23.81
N ASN A 311 1.42 -7.83 -24.45
CA ASN A 311 0.32 -8.58 -25.05
C ASN A 311 -0.58 -9.16 -23.99
N THR A 312 -1.86 -8.75 -23.96
CA THR A 312 -2.87 -9.18 -22.99
C THR A 312 -2.97 -10.70 -22.89
N VAL A 313 -2.97 -11.41 -24.04
CA VAL A 313 -3.09 -12.88 -24.07
C VAL A 313 -1.89 -13.54 -23.39
N LYS A 314 -0.67 -13.07 -23.68
CA LYS A 314 0.54 -13.63 -23.06
C LYS A 314 0.57 -13.42 -21.56
N VAL A 315 0.15 -12.23 -21.10
CA VAL A 315 0.07 -11.93 -19.66
C VAL A 315 -0.96 -12.83 -18.99
N VAL A 316 -2.16 -12.95 -19.55
CA VAL A 316 -3.23 -13.81 -19.01
C VAL A 316 -2.76 -15.27 -18.95
N ASP A 317 -2.16 -15.80 -20.02
CA ASP A 317 -1.62 -17.17 -20.05
C ASP A 317 -0.50 -17.37 -19.02
N GLY A 318 0.33 -16.35 -18.81
CA GLY A 318 1.37 -16.35 -17.78
C GLY A 318 0.77 -16.43 -16.37
N VAL A 319 -0.23 -15.60 -16.09
CA VAL A 319 -0.97 -15.58 -14.83
C VAL A 319 -1.65 -16.92 -14.57
N ILE A 320 -2.39 -17.46 -15.54
CA ILE A 320 -3.09 -18.75 -15.39
C ILE A 320 -2.12 -19.88 -15.07
N ARG A 321 -0.99 -19.95 -15.79
CA ARG A 321 0.04 -20.97 -15.51
C ARG A 321 0.64 -20.82 -14.11
N ARG A 322 0.89 -19.58 -13.66
CA ARG A 322 1.42 -19.34 -12.30
C ARG A 322 0.39 -19.69 -11.23
N LEU A 323 -0.89 -19.38 -11.44
CA LEU A 323 -1.97 -19.76 -10.53
C LEU A 323 -2.05 -21.27 -10.31
N ALA A 324 -1.91 -22.07 -11.39
CA ALA A 324 -1.89 -23.52 -11.27
C ALA A 324 -0.72 -24.04 -10.41
N VAL A 325 0.45 -23.38 -10.47
CA VAL A 325 1.60 -23.70 -9.61
C VAL A 325 1.32 -23.31 -8.16
N ILE A 326 0.74 -22.13 -7.92
CA ILE A 326 0.40 -21.64 -6.60
C ILE A 326 -0.63 -22.57 -5.92
N GLU A 327 -1.66 -23.02 -6.66
CA GLU A 327 -2.68 -23.94 -6.15
C GLU A 327 -2.09 -25.28 -5.72
N GLN A 328 -1.09 -25.78 -6.45
CA GLN A 328 -0.36 -26.99 -6.05
C GLN A 328 0.53 -26.79 -4.82
N ALA A 329 1.10 -25.60 -4.65
CA ALA A 329 1.98 -25.27 -3.53
C ALA A 329 1.22 -25.03 -2.22
N LEU A 330 -0.04 -24.61 -2.30
CA LEU A 330 -0.89 -24.27 -1.14
C LEU A 330 -2.11 -25.20 -1.08
N PRO A 331 -2.00 -26.35 -0.42
CA PRO A 331 -3.10 -27.31 -0.34
C PRO A 331 -4.29 -26.73 0.44
N GLY A 332 -5.49 -26.83 -0.15
CA GLY A 332 -6.74 -26.29 0.39
C GLY A 332 -7.13 -24.91 -0.13
N LEU A 333 -6.23 -24.27 -0.86
CA LEU A 333 -6.53 -23.07 -1.60
C LEU A 333 -7.39 -23.41 -2.82
N SER A 334 -8.38 -22.58 -3.12
CA SER A 334 -9.16 -22.66 -4.35
C SER A 334 -9.10 -21.31 -5.04
N LEU A 335 -8.56 -21.30 -6.25
CA LEU A 335 -8.41 -20.15 -7.11
C LEU A 335 -9.43 -20.26 -8.25
N ILE A 336 -10.30 -19.28 -8.36
CA ILE A 336 -11.25 -19.16 -9.47
C ILE A 336 -10.91 -17.90 -10.23
N HIS A 337 -10.57 -18.04 -11.52
CA HIS A 337 -10.26 -16.91 -12.40
C HIS A 337 -11.38 -16.69 -13.42
N ILE A 338 -11.61 -15.43 -13.76
CA ILE A 338 -12.60 -14.97 -14.74
C ILE A 338 -11.91 -14.03 -15.72
#